data_0b690530d16d392b3f5a8661640aae8c
#
_entry.id   0b690530d16d392b3f5a8661640aae8c
#
_cell.length_a   1.000
_cell.length_b   1.000
_cell.length_c   1.000
_cell.angle_alpha   90.00
_cell.angle_beta   90.00
_cell.angle_gamma   90.00
#
_symmetry.space_group_name_H-M   'P 1'
#
loop_
_entity.id
_entity.type
_entity.pdbx_description
1 polymer ?
#
loop_
_entity_poly.entity_id
_entity_poly.type
_entity_poly.pdbx_seq_one_letter_code
_entity_poly.pdbx_strand_id
1 'polypeptide(L)'
;MDGRLFKDELLYCEGKHKPWFRGKIHLASLVFLPVAVYYISFSNSPWVYFNLFGNILCFGVSGFYHTFEWSPSTELFMQKLDHQAISLWTVTMMTPIAFHLFPTETRVKFLTILLSTFIANSYATWTSQPSTILASSIPGTLLLFSGECWKHMDSMEWTCMLLAFAFQSSGTVAYVLSNKGYRLCGNDTIYGYHELFHTATLFAAYFVYMVNYTIAVREPRFP
;
A
#
# COMPACT_ATOMS: atom_id res chain seq x y z
N MET A 1 -0.88 -21.73 -34.37
CA MET A 1 0.45 -21.40 -33.84
C MET A 1 0.35 -21.48 -32.32
N ASP A 2 0.89 -22.53 -31.78
CA ASP A 2 0.76 -22.91 -30.37
C ASP A 2 1.70 -21.98 -29.55
N GLY A 3 1.12 -20.98 -28.87
CA GLY A 3 1.84 -19.90 -28.18
C GLY A 3 2.50 -20.33 -26.87
N ARG A 4 3.21 -21.44 -26.85
CA ARG A 4 4.03 -21.87 -25.72
C ARG A 4 5.36 -21.11 -25.69
N LEU A 5 5.31 -19.80 -25.51
CA LEU A 5 6.52 -18.97 -25.30
C LEU A 5 7.02 -18.96 -23.84
N PHE A 6 6.21 -19.40 -22.89
CA PHE A 6 6.61 -19.48 -21.48
C PHE A 6 6.20 -20.85 -20.91
N LYS A 7 7.19 -21.73 -20.77
CA LYS A 7 7.00 -23.10 -20.29
C LYS A 7 6.64 -23.19 -18.80
N ASP A 8 6.66 -22.05 -18.07
CA ASP A 8 6.39 -21.95 -16.64
C ASP A 8 5.36 -20.84 -16.37
N GLU A 9 4.16 -20.95 -16.96
CA GLU A 9 3.05 -20.04 -16.66
C GLU A 9 2.54 -20.34 -15.26
N LEU A 10 2.80 -19.41 -14.33
CA LEU A 10 2.25 -19.46 -12.99
C LEU A 10 0.72 -19.30 -13.02
N LEU A 11 0.03 -20.19 -12.31
CA LEU A 11 -1.43 -20.21 -12.26
C LEU A 11 -1.92 -19.94 -10.84
N TYR A 12 -3.09 -19.30 -10.74
CA TYR A 12 -3.90 -19.37 -9.53
C TYR A 12 -4.57 -20.75 -9.43
N CYS A 13 -4.99 -21.14 -8.23
CA CYS A 13 -5.67 -22.43 -8.03
C CYS A 13 -6.93 -22.63 -8.91
N GLU A 14 -7.55 -21.55 -9.36
CA GLU A 14 -8.67 -21.56 -10.30
C GLU A 14 -8.24 -21.73 -11.77
N GLY A 15 -6.96 -21.99 -12.05
CA GLY A 15 -6.43 -22.14 -13.40
C GLY A 15 -6.29 -20.83 -14.19
N LYS A 16 -6.42 -19.67 -13.54
CA LYS A 16 -6.19 -18.38 -14.18
C LYS A 16 -4.71 -18.07 -14.26
N HIS A 17 -4.25 -17.59 -15.41
CA HIS A 17 -2.86 -17.19 -15.60
C HIS A 17 -2.49 -15.99 -14.73
N LYS A 18 -1.29 -16.05 -14.11
CA LYS A 18 -0.65 -14.91 -13.46
C LYS A 18 0.22 -14.20 -14.51
N PRO A 19 -0.01 -12.91 -14.80
CA PRO A 19 0.89 -12.13 -15.65
C PRO A 19 2.33 -12.20 -15.16
N TRP A 20 3.30 -12.09 -16.06
CA TRP A 20 4.71 -12.31 -15.73
C TRP A 20 5.24 -11.37 -14.63
N PHE A 21 4.78 -10.11 -14.62
CA PHE A 21 5.15 -9.12 -13.60
C PHE A 21 4.37 -9.26 -12.27
N ARG A 22 3.37 -10.17 -12.21
CA ARG A 22 2.57 -10.37 -11.01
C ARG A 22 3.44 -10.70 -9.81
N GLY A 23 3.35 -9.90 -8.74
CA GLY A 23 4.15 -10.04 -7.52
C GLY A 23 5.60 -9.54 -7.64
N LYS A 24 6.25 -9.72 -8.79
CA LYS A 24 7.66 -9.34 -8.99
C LYS A 24 7.92 -7.85 -8.84
N ILE A 25 6.93 -7.01 -9.18
CA ILE A 25 7.00 -5.54 -9.00
C ILE A 25 7.20 -5.20 -7.51
N HIS A 26 6.42 -5.83 -6.64
CA HIS A 26 6.53 -5.60 -5.20
C HIS A 26 7.84 -6.17 -4.62
N LEU A 27 8.24 -7.38 -5.02
CA LEU A 27 9.53 -7.94 -4.58
C LEU A 27 10.71 -7.10 -5.07
N ALA A 28 10.67 -6.62 -6.31
CA ALA A 28 11.72 -5.77 -6.85
C ALA A 28 11.86 -4.44 -6.09
N SER A 29 10.76 -3.91 -5.54
CA SER A 29 10.81 -2.68 -4.74
C SER A 29 11.62 -2.83 -3.46
N LEU A 30 11.74 -4.03 -2.91
CA LEU A 30 12.53 -4.30 -1.70
C LEU A 30 14.05 -4.11 -1.93
N VAL A 31 14.51 -4.08 -3.19
CA VAL A 31 15.91 -3.74 -3.54
C VAL A 31 16.26 -2.31 -3.10
N PHE A 32 15.29 -1.41 -3.01
CA PHE A 32 15.51 -0.04 -2.52
C PHE A 32 15.54 0.07 -0.99
N LEU A 33 15.34 -1.02 -0.26
CA LEU A 33 15.33 -1.04 1.20
C LEU A 33 16.60 -0.48 1.83
N PRO A 34 17.83 -0.82 1.36
CA PRO A 34 19.05 -0.24 1.93
C PRO A 34 19.11 1.29 1.80
N VAL A 35 18.61 1.83 0.68
CA VAL A 35 18.52 3.28 0.48
C VAL A 35 17.53 3.91 1.44
N ALA A 36 16.34 3.30 1.61
CA ALA A 36 15.34 3.76 2.57
C ALA A 36 15.89 3.73 4.02
N VAL A 37 16.57 2.66 4.41
CA VAL A 37 17.21 2.54 5.73
C VAL A 37 18.28 3.62 5.93
N TYR A 38 19.09 3.88 4.92
CA TYR A 38 20.11 4.94 4.97
C TYR A 38 19.47 6.31 5.25
N TYR A 39 18.43 6.70 4.50
CA TYR A 39 17.76 7.99 4.75
C TYR A 39 17.10 8.04 6.13
N ILE A 40 16.43 6.96 6.56
CA ILE A 40 15.82 6.90 7.89
C ILE A 40 16.83 7.08 9.02
N SER A 41 18.07 6.63 8.85
CA SER A 41 19.11 6.76 9.88
C SER A 41 19.40 8.21 10.28
N PHE A 42 19.01 9.20 9.48
CA PHE A 42 19.06 10.61 9.82
C PHE A 42 17.85 11.10 10.62
N SER A 43 16.81 10.27 10.79
CA SER A 43 15.65 10.59 11.59
C SER A 43 15.68 9.89 12.93
N ASN A 44 15.40 10.64 14.00
CA ASN A 44 15.22 10.08 15.35
C ASN A 44 13.78 9.62 15.61
N SER A 45 12.90 9.69 14.61
CA SER A 45 11.49 9.35 14.80
C SER A 45 11.23 7.85 14.65
N PRO A 46 10.76 7.16 15.72
CA PRO A 46 10.40 5.74 15.62
C PRO A 46 9.25 5.50 14.64
N TRP A 47 8.43 6.51 14.37
CA TRP A 47 7.26 6.39 13.50
C TRP A 47 7.63 6.23 12.03
N VAL A 48 8.78 6.78 11.59
CA VAL A 48 9.28 6.58 10.22
C VAL A 48 9.78 5.14 10.05
N TYR A 49 10.42 4.56 11.07
CA TYR A 49 10.77 3.13 11.08
C TYR A 49 9.53 2.24 11.06
N PHE A 50 8.47 2.65 11.77
CA PHE A 50 7.18 1.95 11.74
C PHE A 50 6.54 1.98 10.34
N ASN A 51 6.63 3.12 9.63
CA ASN A 51 6.20 3.20 8.23
C ASN A 51 7.04 2.30 7.31
N LEU A 52 8.36 2.27 7.47
CA LEU A 52 9.23 1.37 6.70
C LEU A 52 8.86 -0.10 6.94
N PHE A 53 8.63 -0.49 8.19
CA PHE A 53 8.17 -1.84 8.53
C PHE A 53 6.88 -2.19 7.78
N GLY A 54 5.91 -1.29 7.75
CA GLY A 54 4.67 -1.49 6.99
C GLY A 54 4.88 -1.68 5.49
N ASN A 55 5.78 -0.89 4.88
CA ASN A 55 6.14 -1.05 3.48
C ASN A 55 6.76 -2.43 3.20
N ILE A 56 7.73 -2.86 4.02
CA ILE A 56 8.37 -4.17 3.88
C ILE A 56 7.35 -5.30 4.00
N LEU A 57 6.49 -5.22 5.00
CA LEU A 57 5.48 -6.25 5.24
C LEU A 57 4.47 -6.31 4.08
N CYS A 58 3.92 -5.16 3.68
CA CYS A 58 2.92 -5.12 2.62
C CYS A 58 3.48 -5.61 1.28
N PHE A 59 4.61 -5.06 0.84
CA PHE A 59 5.19 -5.44 -0.44
C PHE A 59 5.81 -6.84 -0.42
N GLY A 60 6.34 -7.27 0.72
CA GLY A 60 6.81 -8.62 0.92
C GLY A 60 5.67 -9.64 0.81
N VAL A 61 4.63 -9.50 1.62
CA VAL A 61 3.48 -10.42 1.61
C VAL A 61 2.81 -10.44 0.24
N SER A 62 2.53 -9.28 -0.34
CA SER A 62 1.91 -9.17 -1.67
C SER A 62 2.81 -9.77 -2.76
N GLY A 63 4.10 -9.47 -2.71
CA GLY A 63 5.07 -10.03 -3.63
C GLY A 63 5.13 -11.57 -3.56
N PHE A 64 5.18 -12.14 -2.37
CA PHE A 64 5.17 -13.60 -2.17
C PHE A 64 3.83 -14.20 -2.61
N TYR A 65 2.70 -13.65 -2.19
CA TYR A 65 1.40 -14.16 -2.57
C TYR A 65 1.25 -14.28 -4.09
N HIS A 66 1.62 -13.24 -4.80
CA HIS A 66 1.41 -13.16 -6.24
C HIS A 66 2.49 -13.84 -7.08
N THR A 67 3.70 -14.09 -6.55
CA THR A 67 4.81 -14.69 -7.32
C THR A 67 4.77 -16.20 -7.30
N PHE A 68 4.32 -16.83 -6.20
CA PHE A 68 4.38 -18.28 -6.06
C PHE A 68 3.02 -18.92 -6.31
N GLU A 69 3.06 -20.20 -6.67
CA GLU A 69 1.87 -21.07 -6.72
C GLU A 69 1.59 -21.64 -5.32
N TRP A 70 0.32 -21.75 -4.99
CA TRP A 70 -0.13 -22.18 -3.68
C TRP A 70 -1.15 -23.32 -3.81
N SER A 71 -1.26 -24.18 -2.80
CA SER A 71 -2.42 -25.07 -2.68
C SER A 71 -3.70 -24.24 -2.44
N PRO A 72 -4.88 -24.74 -2.77
CA PRO A 72 -6.13 -23.96 -2.64
C PRO A 72 -6.35 -23.34 -1.25
N SER A 73 -6.07 -24.10 -0.19
CA SER A 73 -6.21 -23.64 1.19
C SER A 73 -5.17 -22.56 1.54
N THR A 74 -3.92 -22.73 1.08
CA THR A 74 -2.83 -21.78 1.30
C THR A 74 -3.05 -20.52 0.49
N GLU A 75 -3.58 -20.61 -0.74
CA GLU A 75 -3.88 -19.46 -1.58
C GLU A 75 -4.92 -18.55 -0.92
N LEU A 76 -6.01 -19.10 -0.38
CA LEU A 76 -7.02 -18.33 0.34
C LEU A 76 -6.42 -17.65 1.59
N PHE A 77 -5.57 -18.35 2.33
CA PHE A 77 -4.89 -17.79 3.48
C PHE A 77 -3.95 -16.63 3.07
N MET A 78 -3.14 -16.84 2.04
CA MET A 78 -2.20 -15.83 1.51
C MET A 78 -2.94 -14.61 0.94
N GLN A 79 -4.09 -14.81 0.29
CA GLN A 79 -4.94 -13.73 -0.18
C GLN A 79 -5.46 -12.87 0.99
N LYS A 80 -5.95 -13.51 2.06
CA LYS A 80 -6.39 -12.80 3.27
C LYS A 80 -5.24 -12.06 3.93
N LEU A 81 -4.06 -12.66 3.96
CA LEU A 81 -2.87 -12.05 4.53
C LEU A 81 -2.41 -10.84 3.71
N ASP A 82 -2.47 -10.90 2.38
CA ASP A 82 -2.19 -9.79 1.48
C ASP A 82 -3.13 -8.61 1.73
N HIS A 83 -4.43 -8.85 1.82
CA HIS A 83 -5.40 -7.81 2.14
C HIS A 83 -5.24 -7.24 3.56
N GLN A 84 -4.88 -8.10 4.53
CA GLN A 84 -4.57 -7.66 5.89
C GLN A 84 -3.32 -6.79 5.92
N ALA A 85 -2.31 -7.12 5.12
CA ALA A 85 -1.08 -6.36 5.02
C ALA A 85 -1.34 -4.94 4.45
N ILE A 86 -2.26 -4.77 3.49
CA ILE A 86 -2.68 -3.45 2.99
C ILE A 86 -3.29 -2.61 4.12
N SER A 87 -4.16 -3.20 4.95
CA SER A 87 -4.79 -2.49 6.07
C SER A 87 -3.75 -2.03 7.10
N LEU A 88 -2.80 -2.90 7.46
CA LEU A 88 -1.72 -2.55 8.39
C LEU A 88 -0.77 -1.52 7.78
N TRP A 89 -0.44 -1.65 6.51
CA TRP A 89 0.37 -0.69 5.78
C TRP A 89 -0.20 0.72 5.85
N THR A 90 -1.52 0.86 5.71
CA THR A 90 -2.16 2.18 5.81
C THR A 90 -2.04 2.77 7.22
N VAL A 91 -2.18 1.95 8.26
CA VAL A 91 -1.95 2.41 9.66
C VAL A 91 -0.52 2.90 9.81
N THR A 92 0.46 2.13 9.34
CA THR A 92 1.87 2.50 9.47
C THR A 92 2.27 3.72 8.67
N MET A 93 1.64 3.96 7.51
CA MET A 93 1.85 5.16 6.70
C MET A 93 1.30 6.43 7.36
N MET A 94 0.15 6.32 8.01
CA MET A 94 -0.55 7.47 8.56
C MET A 94 -0.07 7.85 9.97
N THR A 95 0.54 6.93 10.69
CA THR A 95 1.01 7.15 12.05
C THR A 95 2.05 8.28 12.16
N PRO A 96 3.10 8.37 11.32
CA PRO A 96 4.05 9.50 11.40
C PRO A 96 3.38 10.85 11.22
N ILE A 97 2.43 10.98 10.29
CA ILE A 97 1.65 12.20 10.07
C ILE A 97 0.93 12.61 11.37
N ALA A 98 0.27 11.65 12.02
CA ALA A 98 -0.46 11.92 13.25
C ALA A 98 0.45 12.40 14.39
N PHE A 99 1.63 11.80 14.54
CA PHE A 99 2.55 12.15 15.62
C PHE A 99 3.33 13.43 15.39
N HIS A 100 3.62 13.78 14.15
CA HIS A 100 4.41 14.96 13.83
C HIS A 100 3.58 16.22 13.49
N LEU A 101 2.37 16.04 12.95
CA LEU A 101 1.57 17.16 12.47
C LEU A 101 0.35 17.49 13.35
N PHE A 102 -0.14 16.56 14.18
CA PHE A 102 -1.38 16.79 14.91
C PHE A 102 -1.16 17.10 16.39
N PRO A 103 -1.85 18.13 16.94
CA PRO A 103 -1.97 18.31 18.36
C PRO A 103 -2.55 17.07 19.04
N THR A 104 -2.27 16.88 20.33
CA THR A 104 -2.62 15.65 21.06
C THR A 104 -4.11 15.28 20.91
N GLU A 105 -5.02 16.24 21.03
CA GLU A 105 -6.47 15.97 20.90
C GLU A 105 -6.84 15.47 19.50
N THR A 106 -6.35 16.13 18.45
CA THR A 106 -6.58 15.74 17.04
C THR A 106 -5.93 14.39 16.74
N ARG A 107 -4.71 14.17 17.25
CA ARG A 107 -3.97 12.91 17.14
C ARG A 107 -4.77 11.74 17.71
N VAL A 108 -5.30 11.88 18.93
CA VAL A 108 -6.11 10.82 19.56
C VAL A 108 -7.35 10.51 18.72
N LYS A 109 -8.09 11.53 18.28
CA LYS A 109 -9.27 11.34 17.41
C LYS A 109 -8.90 10.60 16.12
N PHE A 110 -7.84 11.06 15.45
CA PHE A 110 -7.38 10.47 14.20
C PHE A 110 -6.96 8.99 14.38
N LEU A 111 -6.13 8.71 15.39
CA LEU A 111 -5.66 7.34 15.65
C LEU A 111 -6.81 6.43 16.08
N THR A 112 -7.79 6.93 16.82
CA THR A 112 -8.98 6.15 17.18
C THR A 112 -9.76 5.73 15.93
N ILE A 113 -10.02 6.66 15.00
CA ILE A 113 -10.70 6.35 13.74
C ILE A 113 -9.87 5.35 12.91
N LEU A 114 -8.58 5.60 12.78
CA LEU A 114 -7.66 4.78 12.01
C LEU A 114 -7.63 3.33 12.54
N LEU A 115 -7.47 3.15 13.86
CA LEU A 115 -7.45 1.82 14.48
C LEU A 115 -8.82 1.14 14.44
N SER A 116 -9.91 1.87 14.65
CA SER A 116 -11.25 1.31 14.52
C SER A 116 -11.52 0.80 13.10
N THR A 117 -11.10 1.55 12.08
CA THR A 117 -11.20 1.13 10.69
C THR A 117 -10.32 -0.09 10.39
N PHE A 118 -9.09 -0.12 10.95
CA PHE A 118 -8.21 -1.28 10.83
C PHE A 118 -8.83 -2.53 11.44
N ILE A 119 -9.42 -2.44 12.63
CA ILE A 119 -10.09 -3.57 13.32
C ILE A 119 -11.28 -4.05 12.48
N ALA A 120 -12.12 -3.14 11.99
CA ALA A 120 -13.26 -3.48 11.14
C ALA A 120 -12.82 -4.19 9.85
N ASN A 121 -11.78 -3.68 9.18
CA ASN A 121 -11.21 -4.30 7.97
C ASN A 121 -10.62 -5.68 8.27
N SER A 122 -9.91 -5.82 9.40
CA SER A 122 -9.35 -7.11 9.82
C SER A 122 -10.46 -8.13 10.05
N TYR A 123 -11.50 -7.75 10.77
CA TYR A 123 -12.65 -8.62 11.00
C TYR A 123 -13.30 -9.04 9.68
N ALA A 124 -13.58 -8.10 8.78
CA ALA A 124 -14.18 -8.39 7.47
C ALA A 124 -13.29 -9.32 6.62
N THR A 125 -11.98 -9.09 6.60
CA THR A 125 -11.02 -9.90 5.83
C THR A 125 -10.99 -11.36 6.31
N TRP A 126 -11.06 -11.60 7.62
CA TRP A 126 -10.94 -12.95 8.18
C TRP A 126 -12.26 -13.69 8.28
N THR A 127 -13.40 -13.00 8.36
CA THR A 127 -14.73 -13.63 8.49
C THR A 127 -15.53 -13.73 7.20
N SER A 128 -15.21 -12.88 6.20
CA SER A 128 -15.91 -12.85 4.92
C SER A 128 -14.94 -12.97 3.74
N GLN A 129 -15.43 -12.72 2.51
CA GLN A 129 -14.54 -12.60 1.35
C GLN A 129 -13.69 -11.32 1.48
N PRO A 130 -12.38 -11.40 1.19
CA PRO A 130 -11.51 -10.24 1.25
C PRO A 130 -12.02 -9.11 0.35
N SER A 131 -12.11 -7.90 0.92
CA SER A 131 -12.54 -6.70 0.20
C SER A 131 -11.49 -5.61 0.33
N THR A 132 -10.99 -5.12 -0.80
CA THR A 132 -10.07 -3.97 -0.85
C THR A 132 -10.78 -2.63 -0.72
N ILE A 133 -12.12 -2.60 -0.85
CA ILE A 133 -12.89 -1.35 -0.76
C ILE A 133 -12.74 -0.72 0.62
N LEU A 134 -12.78 -1.53 1.67
CA LEU A 134 -12.60 -1.04 3.04
C LEU A 134 -11.15 -0.57 3.28
N ALA A 135 -10.15 -1.29 2.76
CA ALA A 135 -8.75 -0.88 2.89
C ALA A 135 -8.46 0.45 2.18
N SER A 136 -9.08 0.69 1.03
CA SER A 136 -8.96 1.96 0.29
C SER A 136 -9.73 3.13 0.92
N SER A 137 -10.63 2.89 1.88
CA SER A 137 -11.35 3.95 2.60
C SER A 137 -10.49 4.69 3.63
N ILE A 138 -9.38 4.08 4.06
CA ILE A 138 -8.50 4.68 5.08
C ILE A 138 -7.82 5.97 4.60
N PRO A 139 -7.31 6.12 3.36
CA PRO A 139 -6.86 7.40 2.86
C PRO A 139 -7.94 8.50 2.90
N GLY A 140 -9.20 8.14 2.82
CA GLY A 140 -10.32 9.07 2.99
C GLY A 140 -10.39 9.68 4.40
N THR A 141 -9.89 9.00 5.43
CA THR A 141 -9.81 9.58 6.78
C THR A 141 -8.88 10.78 6.85
N LEU A 142 -7.81 10.83 6.04
CA LEU A 142 -6.95 12.01 5.96
C LEU A 142 -7.71 13.25 5.46
N LEU A 143 -8.70 13.09 4.59
CA LEU A 143 -9.51 14.21 4.11
C LEU A 143 -10.30 14.87 5.24
N LEU A 144 -10.74 14.10 6.25
CA LEU A 144 -11.42 14.64 7.43
C LEU A 144 -10.50 15.51 8.30
N PHE A 145 -9.19 15.28 8.23
CA PHE A 145 -8.16 16.00 8.97
C PHE A 145 -7.30 16.91 8.08
N SER A 146 -7.72 17.13 6.84
CA SER A 146 -6.97 17.92 5.85
C SER A 146 -6.67 19.35 6.34
N GLY A 147 -7.56 19.95 7.12
CA GLY A 147 -7.34 21.28 7.70
C GLY A 147 -6.13 21.34 8.64
N GLU A 148 -5.87 20.29 9.43
CA GLU A 148 -4.67 20.22 10.27
C GLU A 148 -3.41 19.97 9.42
N CYS A 149 -3.48 19.08 8.44
CA CYS A 149 -2.39 18.88 7.49
C CYS A 149 -2.05 20.19 6.78
N TRP A 150 -3.07 20.93 6.29
CA TRP A 150 -2.88 22.20 5.60
C TRP A 150 -2.10 23.24 6.42
N LYS A 151 -2.33 23.31 7.70
CA LYS A 151 -1.64 24.26 8.59
C LYS A 151 -0.16 23.94 8.79
N HIS A 152 0.23 22.66 8.65
CA HIS A 152 1.51 22.17 9.14
C HIS A 152 2.41 21.56 8.06
N MET A 153 1.89 21.30 6.87
CA MET A 153 2.66 20.81 5.72
C MET A 153 3.15 21.97 4.86
N ASP A 154 4.37 21.87 4.34
CA ASP A 154 4.88 22.79 3.34
C ASP A 154 4.39 22.42 1.92
N SER A 155 4.74 23.27 0.93
CA SER A 155 4.29 23.09 -0.46
C SER A 155 4.81 21.78 -1.11
N MET A 156 6.02 21.35 -0.75
CA MET A 156 6.61 20.11 -1.27
C MET A 156 5.87 18.90 -0.69
N GLU A 157 5.62 18.90 0.61
CA GLU A 157 4.89 17.83 1.30
C GLU A 157 3.46 17.71 0.79
N TRP A 158 2.78 18.84 0.56
CA TRP A 158 1.47 18.85 -0.09
C TRP A 158 1.53 18.28 -1.50
N THR A 159 2.52 18.67 -2.29
CA THR A 159 2.68 18.13 -3.64
C THR A 159 2.86 16.62 -3.60
N CYS A 160 3.73 16.12 -2.72
CA CYS A 160 3.93 14.68 -2.54
C CYS A 160 2.63 13.97 -2.08
N MET A 161 1.89 14.56 -1.15
CA MET A 161 0.62 13.98 -0.69
C MET A 161 -0.44 13.93 -1.79
N LEU A 162 -0.57 14.97 -2.60
CA LEU A 162 -1.48 15.00 -3.75
C LEU A 162 -1.07 13.97 -4.82
N LEU A 163 0.23 13.82 -5.09
CA LEU A 163 0.73 12.78 -6.00
C LEU A 163 0.45 11.38 -5.44
N ALA A 164 0.69 11.16 -4.15
CA ALA A 164 0.36 9.88 -3.51
C ALA A 164 -1.13 9.55 -3.67
N PHE A 165 -2.01 10.52 -3.42
CA PHE A 165 -3.44 10.36 -3.59
C PHE A 165 -3.84 10.08 -5.05
N ALA A 166 -3.25 10.80 -6.01
CA ALA A 166 -3.50 10.60 -7.42
C ALA A 166 -3.08 9.19 -7.89
N PHE A 167 -1.88 8.75 -7.50
CA PHE A 167 -1.42 7.39 -7.80
C PHE A 167 -2.29 6.33 -7.13
N GLN A 168 -2.62 6.47 -5.86
CA GLN A 168 -3.48 5.52 -5.15
C GLN A 168 -4.88 5.43 -5.78
N SER A 169 -5.46 6.56 -6.16
CA SER A 169 -6.78 6.60 -6.80
C SER A 169 -6.75 5.96 -8.19
N SER A 170 -5.72 6.26 -9.00
CA SER A 170 -5.55 5.63 -10.32
C SER A 170 -5.33 4.12 -10.20
N GLY A 171 -4.55 3.69 -9.20
CA GLY A 171 -4.35 2.29 -8.87
C GLY A 171 -5.66 1.60 -8.48
N THR A 172 -6.49 2.24 -7.66
CA THR A 172 -7.81 1.71 -7.28
C THR A 172 -8.72 1.52 -8.50
N VAL A 173 -8.73 2.48 -9.42
CA VAL A 173 -9.46 2.34 -10.70
C VAL A 173 -8.93 1.16 -11.50
N ALA A 174 -7.61 1.02 -11.64
CA ALA A 174 -6.99 -0.11 -12.33
C ALA A 174 -7.37 -1.45 -11.68
N TYR A 175 -7.37 -1.53 -10.34
CA TYR A 175 -7.81 -2.72 -9.61
C TYR A 175 -9.28 -3.09 -9.91
N VAL A 176 -10.19 -2.10 -9.90
CA VAL A 176 -11.60 -2.32 -10.23
C VAL A 176 -11.76 -2.81 -11.67
N LEU A 177 -11.01 -2.25 -12.62
CA LEU A 177 -11.04 -2.68 -14.02
C LEU A 177 -10.53 -4.12 -14.17
N SER A 178 -9.44 -4.47 -13.47
CA SER A 178 -8.92 -5.83 -13.42
C SER A 178 -9.96 -6.83 -12.92
N ASN A 179 -10.63 -6.52 -11.80
CA ASN A 179 -11.65 -7.38 -11.22
C ASN A 179 -12.90 -7.54 -12.10
N LYS A 180 -13.20 -6.55 -12.95
CA LYS A 180 -14.25 -6.64 -13.97
C LYS A 180 -13.82 -7.40 -15.23
N GLY A 181 -12.60 -7.90 -15.29
CA GLY A 181 -12.08 -8.66 -16.43
C GLY A 181 -11.65 -7.81 -17.62
N TYR A 182 -11.52 -6.48 -17.46
CA TYR A 182 -10.94 -5.65 -18.49
C TYR A 182 -9.45 -5.94 -18.65
N ARG A 183 -8.98 -5.89 -19.90
CA ARG A 183 -7.57 -6.15 -20.26
C ARG A 183 -6.87 -4.89 -20.69
N LEU A 184 -5.67 -4.67 -20.18
CA LEU A 184 -4.81 -3.58 -20.62
C LEU A 184 -4.21 -3.95 -21.99
N CYS A 185 -4.37 -3.09 -23.00
CA CYS A 185 -3.87 -3.33 -24.35
C CYS A 185 -4.28 -4.68 -24.97
N GLY A 186 -5.40 -5.27 -24.49
CA GLY A 186 -5.96 -6.50 -25.05
C GLY A 186 -5.23 -7.79 -24.65
N ASN A 187 -4.11 -7.73 -23.96
CA ASN A 187 -3.34 -8.89 -23.52
C ASN A 187 -2.65 -8.65 -22.17
N ASP A 188 -3.03 -9.44 -21.17
CA ASP A 188 -2.51 -9.33 -19.79
C ASP A 188 -1.47 -10.40 -19.45
N THR A 189 -0.85 -11.06 -20.44
CA THR A 189 0.13 -12.15 -20.16
C THR A 189 1.40 -11.63 -19.50
N ILE A 190 1.78 -10.39 -19.76
CA ILE A 190 3.00 -9.76 -19.21
C ILE A 190 2.65 -8.76 -18.14
N TYR A 191 1.76 -7.82 -18.45
CA TYR A 191 1.41 -6.68 -17.60
C TYR A 191 -0.05 -6.26 -17.88
N GLY A 192 -0.88 -6.26 -16.84
CA GLY A 192 -2.29 -5.91 -16.93
C GLY A 192 -2.69 -4.82 -15.94
N TYR A 193 -3.99 -4.61 -15.78
CA TYR A 193 -4.51 -3.62 -14.84
C TYR A 193 -4.15 -3.89 -13.37
N HIS A 194 -3.99 -5.15 -13.00
CA HIS A 194 -3.58 -5.49 -11.63
C HIS A 194 -2.11 -5.11 -11.36
N GLU A 195 -1.22 -5.30 -12.34
CA GLU A 195 0.17 -4.87 -12.28
C GLU A 195 0.26 -3.34 -12.27
N LEU A 196 -0.62 -2.66 -13.00
CA LEU A 196 -0.74 -1.21 -12.98
C LEU A 196 -1.16 -0.72 -11.58
N PHE A 197 -2.10 -1.41 -10.93
CA PHE A 197 -2.45 -1.15 -9.53
C PHE A 197 -1.22 -1.28 -8.60
N HIS A 198 -0.46 -2.37 -8.68
CA HIS A 198 0.75 -2.56 -7.89
C HIS A 198 1.79 -1.46 -8.13
N THR A 199 2.00 -1.09 -9.39
CA THR A 199 2.93 -0.01 -9.76
C THR A 199 2.48 1.33 -9.18
N ALA A 200 1.20 1.67 -9.29
CA ALA A 200 0.65 2.89 -8.74
C ALA A 200 0.76 2.92 -7.20
N THR A 201 0.52 1.79 -6.54
CA THR A 201 0.67 1.66 -5.08
C THR A 201 2.13 1.91 -4.64
N LEU A 202 3.13 1.46 -5.40
CA LEU A 202 4.54 1.74 -5.10
C LEU A 202 4.87 3.24 -5.20
N PHE A 203 4.36 3.93 -6.23
CA PHE A 203 4.54 5.38 -6.33
C PHE A 203 3.83 6.12 -5.20
N ALA A 204 2.61 5.71 -4.84
CA ALA A 204 1.90 6.28 -3.70
C ALA A 204 2.70 6.09 -2.41
N ALA A 205 3.23 4.89 -2.16
CA ALA A 205 4.08 4.60 -1.01
C ALA A 205 5.34 5.46 -0.97
N TYR A 206 6.00 5.64 -2.10
CA TYR A 206 7.19 6.49 -2.21
C TYR A 206 6.88 7.94 -1.81
N PHE A 207 5.81 8.53 -2.34
CA PHE A 207 5.46 9.91 -2.02
C PHE A 207 5.03 10.08 -0.56
N VAL A 208 4.27 9.15 0.02
CA VAL A 208 3.95 9.19 1.46
C VAL A 208 5.21 9.02 2.30
N TYR A 209 6.13 8.15 1.88
CA TYR A 209 7.41 7.98 2.56
C TYR A 209 8.22 9.29 2.57
N MET A 210 8.27 10.01 1.44
CA MET A 210 8.92 11.32 1.36
C MET A 210 8.30 12.33 2.32
N VAL A 211 6.96 12.40 2.40
CA VAL A 211 6.27 13.24 3.39
C VAL A 211 6.65 12.84 4.80
N ASN A 212 6.56 11.56 5.14
CA ASN A 212 6.87 11.06 6.49
C ASN A 212 8.33 11.34 6.89
N TYR A 213 9.25 11.21 5.93
CA TYR A 213 10.65 11.53 6.15
C TYR A 213 10.87 13.03 6.40
N THR A 214 10.33 13.88 5.53
CA THR A 214 10.54 15.34 5.63
C THR A 214 9.93 15.93 6.89
N ILE A 215 8.72 15.52 7.27
CA ILE A 215 8.11 15.96 8.53
C ILE A 215 8.88 15.48 9.77
N ALA A 216 9.51 14.30 9.70
CA ALA A 216 10.23 13.72 10.83
C ALA A 216 11.63 14.30 11.05
N VAL A 217 12.29 14.80 9.99
CA VAL A 217 13.61 15.45 10.11
C VAL A 217 13.50 16.93 10.45
N ARG A 218 12.32 17.53 10.32
CA ARG A 218 12.05 18.86 10.84
C ARG A 218 11.95 18.82 12.36
N GLU A 219 12.22 19.96 13.01
CA GLU A 219 12.00 20.08 14.45
C GLU A 219 10.55 19.69 14.82
N PRO A 220 10.34 18.92 15.90
CA PRO A 220 8.99 18.54 16.31
C PRO A 220 8.19 19.81 16.64
N ARG A 221 7.03 19.96 16.00
CA ARG A 221 6.14 21.12 16.20
C ARG A 221 5.29 21.00 17.46
N PHE A 222 5.19 19.80 18.00
CA PHE A 222 4.43 19.51 19.22
C PHE A 222 5.26 18.58 20.12
N PRO A 223 5.35 18.90 21.42
CA PRO A 223 5.99 18.06 22.41
C PRO A 223 5.21 16.75 22.66
#